data_ec2587352b868b4ef2074df1c23fdf73
#
_entry.id   ec2587352b868b4ef2074df1c23fdf73
#
_cell.length_a   1.000
_cell.length_b   1.000
_cell.length_c   1.000
_cell.angle_alpha   90.00
_cell.angle_beta   90.00
_cell.angle_gamma   90.00
#
_symmetry.space_group_name_H-M   'P 1'
#
loop_
_entity.id
_entity.type
_entity.pdbx_description
1 polymer ?
#
loop_
_entity_poly.entity_id
_entity_poly.type
_entity_poly.pdbx_seq_one_letter_code
_entity_poly.pdbx_strand_id
1 'polypeptide(L)'
;MQNQFNLKYSGLVELQNVENYLNNYNKDIVEQCVRQIKNPNSCIDFGAGIGTLSEILRIKYGISPICIEIDEENIKYLDDRNLQNFHNIDDVKGGIDLVFSSNVLEHIKDDVGVLQAIKGKLNSNGYLYLYLPANMLLWSDLDETVGHYRRYSRSEIKRKFRSVGFEIKYVSYSDSIGFFASLMMRLVGYDRDNGIGSPASLRIYDRYILPFSKFFDAIGFRFLFGKNIVAVVKKID
;
A
#
# COMPACT_ATOMS: atom_id res chain seq x y z
N MET A 1 -1.18 19.96 15.16
CA MET A 1 -1.10 19.79 13.67
C MET A 1 -2.51 19.53 13.14
N GLN A 2 -3.34 20.56 13.10
CA GLN A 2 -4.72 20.48 12.59
C GLN A 2 -4.73 20.91 11.12
N ASN A 3 -5.45 20.17 10.28
CA ASN A 3 -5.87 20.53 8.90
C ASN A 3 -4.82 20.47 7.77
N GLN A 4 -4.24 19.29 7.49
CA GLN A 4 -3.66 19.02 6.17
C GLN A 4 -4.40 17.94 5.35
N PHE A 5 -5.49 17.39 5.87
CA PHE A 5 -6.25 16.34 5.19
C PHE A 5 -7.60 16.88 4.70
N ASN A 6 -7.55 17.72 3.66
CA ASN A 6 -8.75 18.07 2.89
C ASN A 6 -8.93 17.06 1.74
N LEU A 7 -9.10 15.78 2.06
CA LEU A 7 -9.45 14.74 1.09
C LEU A 7 -10.97 14.54 1.10
N LYS A 8 -11.63 15.10 0.11
CA LYS A 8 -13.07 14.93 -0.18
C LYS A 8 -13.34 13.64 -0.98
N TYR A 9 -12.33 12.77 -1.13
CA TYR A 9 -12.39 11.53 -1.90
C TYR A 9 -12.17 10.35 -0.96
N SER A 10 -13.24 9.63 -0.68
CA SER A 10 -13.19 8.47 0.22
C SER A 10 -12.51 7.25 -0.41
N GLY A 11 -12.43 7.19 -1.73
CA GLY A 11 -11.95 6.01 -2.45
C GLY A 11 -12.81 4.75 -2.25
N LEU A 12 -13.96 4.87 -1.61
CA LEU A 12 -14.77 3.73 -1.18
C LEU A 12 -15.14 2.80 -2.34
N VAL A 13 -15.57 3.35 -3.47
CA VAL A 13 -15.96 2.54 -4.66
C VAL A 13 -14.76 1.79 -5.21
N GLU A 14 -13.60 2.43 -5.28
CA GLU A 14 -12.35 1.79 -5.71
C GLU A 14 -11.90 0.71 -4.75
N LEU A 15 -11.97 0.96 -3.44
CA LEU A 15 -11.64 -0.03 -2.41
C LEU A 15 -12.55 -1.26 -2.50
N GLN A 16 -13.86 -1.05 -2.70
CA GLN A 16 -14.82 -2.14 -2.91
C GLN A 16 -14.55 -2.91 -4.21
N ASN A 17 -14.20 -2.22 -5.30
CA ASN A 17 -13.82 -2.87 -6.56
C ASN A 17 -12.55 -3.69 -6.39
N VAL A 18 -11.54 -3.16 -5.71
CA VAL A 18 -10.30 -3.89 -5.38
C VAL A 18 -10.60 -5.12 -4.54
N GLU A 19 -11.44 -5.00 -3.52
CA GLU A 19 -11.83 -6.14 -2.69
C GLU A 19 -12.57 -7.21 -3.48
N ASN A 20 -13.56 -6.81 -4.29
CA ASN A 20 -14.45 -7.74 -4.99
C ASN A 20 -13.78 -8.43 -6.21
N TYR A 21 -12.83 -7.77 -6.86
CA TYR A 21 -12.32 -8.22 -8.15
C TYR A 21 -10.82 -8.49 -8.21
N LEU A 22 -10.03 -8.06 -7.21
CA LEU A 22 -8.57 -8.21 -7.17
C LEU A 22 -8.10 -9.10 -6.01
N ASN A 23 -8.73 -10.26 -5.85
CA ASN A 23 -8.46 -11.15 -4.72
C ASN A 23 -7.03 -11.70 -4.68
N ASN A 24 -6.46 -12.07 -5.83
CA ASN A 24 -5.08 -12.57 -5.90
C ASN A 24 -4.07 -11.43 -5.68
N TYR A 25 -4.38 -10.24 -6.17
CA TYR A 25 -3.57 -9.04 -5.95
C TYR A 25 -3.50 -8.68 -4.47
N ASN A 26 -4.65 -8.62 -3.79
CA ASN A 26 -4.71 -8.33 -2.37
C ASN A 26 -3.94 -9.37 -1.54
N LYS A 27 -4.11 -10.66 -1.87
CA LYS A 27 -3.34 -11.74 -1.24
C LYS A 27 -1.85 -11.59 -1.49
N ASP A 28 -1.44 -11.23 -2.71
CA ASP A 28 -0.03 -11.08 -3.06
C ASP A 28 0.65 -9.96 -2.28
N ILE A 29 -0.02 -8.81 -2.09
CA ILE A 29 0.50 -7.70 -1.26
C ILE A 29 0.83 -8.20 0.15
N VAL A 30 -0.11 -8.89 0.79
CA VAL A 30 0.08 -9.43 2.15
C VAL A 30 1.13 -10.54 2.15
N GLU A 31 1.14 -11.44 1.17
CA GLU A 31 2.14 -12.50 1.05
C GLU A 31 3.57 -11.95 0.93
N GLN A 32 3.75 -10.87 0.17
CA GLN A 32 5.05 -10.22 0.05
C GLN A 32 5.53 -9.66 1.40
N CYS A 33 4.61 -9.11 2.22
CA CYS A 33 4.93 -8.65 3.57
C CYS A 33 5.36 -9.81 4.48
N VAL A 34 4.53 -10.84 4.62
CA VAL A 34 4.78 -11.93 5.58
C VAL A 34 5.93 -12.85 5.19
N ARG A 35 6.35 -12.86 3.91
CA ARG A 35 7.58 -13.53 3.48
C ARG A 35 8.84 -12.83 4.01
N GLN A 36 8.79 -11.51 4.15
CA GLN A 36 9.92 -10.69 4.58
C GLN A 36 9.95 -10.52 6.10
N ILE A 37 8.77 -10.45 6.74
CA ILE A 37 8.62 -10.16 8.17
C ILE A 37 7.77 -11.28 8.77
N LYS A 38 8.42 -12.11 9.60
CA LYS A 38 7.79 -13.31 10.17
C LYS A 38 7.31 -13.06 11.58
N ASN A 39 6.05 -13.46 11.83
CA ASN A 39 5.46 -13.54 13.18
C ASN A 39 5.59 -12.26 14.01
N PRO A 40 5.17 -11.10 13.54
CA PRO A 40 5.11 -9.90 14.37
C PRO A 40 4.04 -10.10 15.45
N ASN A 41 4.36 -9.76 16.71
CA ASN A 41 3.41 -9.86 17.83
C ASN A 41 2.41 -8.69 17.81
N SER A 42 2.77 -7.57 17.19
CA SER A 42 1.95 -6.38 17.06
C SER A 42 2.08 -5.79 15.67
N CYS A 43 0.95 -5.32 15.13
CA CYS A 43 0.89 -4.76 13.78
C CYS A 43 -0.02 -3.54 13.76
N ILE A 44 0.38 -2.51 13.02
CA ILE A 44 -0.49 -1.42 12.57
C ILE A 44 -0.69 -1.58 11.07
N ASP A 45 -1.94 -1.44 10.59
CA ASP A 45 -2.26 -1.19 9.18
C ASP A 45 -2.54 0.31 9.02
N PHE A 46 -1.58 1.02 8.42
CA PHE A 46 -1.62 2.47 8.26
C PHE A 46 -2.28 2.84 6.93
N GLY A 47 -3.47 3.43 7.00
CA GLY A 47 -4.38 3.66 5.87
C GLY A 47 -5.11 2.38 5.49
N ALA A 48 -5.83 1.81 6.46
CA ALA A 48 -6.44 0.49 6.32
C ALA A 48 -7.62 0.45 5.32
N GLY A 49 -8.15 1.62 4.91
CA GLY A 49 -9.33 1.68 4.06
C GLY A 49 -10.50 0.91 4.68
N ILE A 50 -11.17 0.09 3.87
CA ILE A 50 -12.26 -0.78 4.34
C ILE A 50 -11.80 -2.06 5.06
N GLY A 51 -10.49 -2.22 5.31
CA GLY A 51 -9.93 -3.34 6.08
C GLY A 51 -9.66 -4.62 5.29
N THR A 52 -9.70 -4.60 3.97
CA THR A 52 -9.50 -5.79 3.12
C THR A 52 -8.17 -6.50 3.39
N LEU A 53 -7.06 -5.76 3.46
CA LEU A 53 -5.74 -6.34 3.71
C LEU A 53 -5.56 -6.75 5.16
N SER A 54 -6.12 -5.98 6.10
CA SER A 54 -6.19 -6.31 7.52
C SER A 54 -6.93 -7.63 7.77
N GLU A 55 -8.03 -7.89 7.07
CA GLU A 55 -8.74 -9.16 7.14
C GLU A 55 -7.91 -10.34 6.64
N ILE A 56 -7.17 -10.16 5.55
CA ILE A 56 -6.26 -11.20 5.04
C ILE A 56 -5.14 -11.48 6.05
N LEU A 57 -4.54 -10.44 6.66
CA LEU A 57 -3.54 -10.58 7.72
C LEU A 57 -4.12 -11.38 8.89
N ARG A 58 -5.32 -11.03 9.35
CA ARG A 58 -5.98 -11.66 10.50
C ARG A 58 -6.35 -13.11 10.23
N ILE A 59 -7.09 -13.37 9.13
CA ILE A 59 -7.68 -14.70 8.88
C ILE A 59 -6.62 -15.68 8.40
N LYS A 60 -5.74 -15.26 7.51
CA LYS A 60 -4.79 -16.19 6.88
C LYS A 60 -3.49 -16.36 7.66
N TYR A 61 -3.07 -15.32 8.41
CA TYR A 61 -1.77 -15.30 9.06
C TYR A 61 -1.83 -15.13 10.58
N GLY A 62 -3.02 -14.96 11.14
CA GLY A 62 -3.20 -14.77 12.59
C GLY A 62 -2.63 -13.44 13.12
N ILE A 63 -2.36 -12.48 12.23
CA ILE A 63 -1.86 -11.15 12.59
C ILE A 63 -3.06 -10.22 12.67
N SER A 64 -3.40 -9.73 13.86
CA SER A 64 -4.51 -8.79 14.07
C SER A 64 -3.98 -7.36 14.10
N PRO A 65 -4.10 -6.58 13.00
CA PRO A 65 -3.61 -5.21 12.96
C PRO A 65 -4.51 -4.27 13.78
N ILE A 66 -3.91 -3.21 14.30
CA ILE A 66 -4.60 -1.98 14.68
C ILE A 66 -4.69 -1.13 13.43
N CYS A 67 -5.89 -0.82 12.97
CA CYS A 67 -6.13 -0.06 11.75
C CYS A 67 -6.04 1.44 12.02
N ILE A 68 -5.34 2.19 11.16
CA ILE A 68 -5.38 3.65 11.14
C ILE A 68 -6.11 4.07 9.88
N GLU A 69 -7.23 4.76 10.04
CA GLU A 69 -8.05 5.26 8.92
C GLU A 69 -8.68 6.59 9.30
N ILE A 70 -8.74 7.53 8.36
CA ILE A 70 -9.24 8.89 8.59
C ILE A 70 -10.64 9.12 8.02
N ASP A 71 -11.06 8.28 7.06
CA ASP A 71 -12.35 8.41 6.41
C ASP A 71 -13.44 7.70 7.21
N GLU A 72 -14.46 8.45 7.60
CA GLU A 72 -15.58 7.96 8.44
C GLU A 72 -16.41 6.85 7.75
N GLU A 73 -16.48 6.85 6.42
CA GLU A 73 -17.22 5.80 5.72
C GLU A 73 -16.42 4.50 5.71
N ASN A 74 -15.11 4.57 5.52
CA ASN A 74 -14.23 3.41 5.60
C ASN A 74 -14.19 2.83 7.02
N ILE A 75 -14.20 3.68 8.04
CA ILE A 75 -14.21 3.26 9.46
C ILE A 75 -15.43 2.39 9.78
N LYS A 76 -16.60 2.69 9.24
CA LYS A 76 -17.79 1.83 9.41
C LYS A 76 -17.56 0.39 8.97
N TYR A 77 -16.80 0.19 7.87
CA TYR A 77 -16.41 -1.15 7.43
C TYR A 77 -15.44 -1.83 8.39
N LEU A 78 -14.52 -1.07 9.00
CA LEU A 78 -13.62 -1.60 10.02
C LEU A 78 -14.40 -2.05 11.28
N ASP A 79 -15.36 -1.25 11.71
CA ASP A 79 -16.23 -1.55 12.85
C ASP A 79 -17.09 -2.81 12.58
N ASP A 80 -17.71 -2.90 11.40
CA ASP A 80 -18.51 -4.06 10.97
C ASP A 80 -17.68 -5.36 10.94
N ARG A 81 -16.37 -5.24 10.65
CA ARG A 81 -15.40 -6.35 10.68
C ARG A 81 -14.83 -6.63 12.07
N ASN A 82 -15.19 -5.83 13.07
CA ASN A 82 -14.61 -5.87 14.41
C ASN A 82 -13.07 -5.74 14.36
N LEU A 83 -12.56 -4.82 13.53
CA LEU A 83 -11.16 -4.43 13.48
C LEU A 83 -10.96 -3.22 14.38
N GLN A 84 -10.03 -3.33 15.33
CA GLN A 84 -9.65 -2.19 16.17
C GLN A 84 -9.11 -1.07 15.31
N ASN A 85 -9.64 0.13 15.43
CA ASN A 85 -9.23 1.26 14.61
C ASN A 85 -9.08 2.56 15.41
N PHE A 86 -8.30 3.48 14.85
CA PHE A 86 -8.08 4.84 15.34
C PHE A 86 -7.95 5.80 14.14
N HIS A 87 -8.30 7.06 14.35
CA HIS A 87 -8.13 8.10 13.31
C HIS A 87 -6.68 8.54 13.13
N ASN A 88 -5.88 8.47 14.17
CA ASN A 88 -4.52 8.96 14.15
C ASN A 88 -3.54 7.90 14.71
N ILE A 89 -2.41 7.76 14.06
CA ILE A 89 -1.34 6.90 14.54
C ILE A 89 -0.84 7.33 15.92
N ASP A 90 -0.98 8.62 16.27
CA ASP A 90 -0.55 9.14 17.57
C ASP A 90 -1.38 8.57 18.74
N ASP A 91 -2.61 8.13 18.49
CA ASP A 91 -3.48 7.52 19.49
C ASP A 91 -3.09 6.09 19.84
N VAL A 92 -2.25 5.46 19.02
CA VAL A 92 -1.73 4.11 19.29
C VAL A 92 -0.46 4.19 20.13
N LYS A 93 -0.37 3.34 21.15
CA LYS A 93 0.86 3.20 21.96
C LYS A 93 2.01 2.71 21.05
N GLY A 94 3.20 3.21 21.32
CA GLY A 94 4.42 2.72 20.68
C GLY A 94 4.74 1.27 21.08
N GLY A 95 5.79 0.74 20.51
CA GLY A 95 6.19 -0.63 20.80
C GLY A 95 5.66 -1.62 19.76
N ILE A 96 5.54 -1.21 18.50
CA ILE A 96 4.97 -1.98 17.40
C ILE A 96 6.06 -2.72 16.63
N ASP A 97 5.84 -4.01 16.35
CA ASP A 97 6.80 -4.83 15.60
C ASP A 97 6.71 -4.62 14.09
N LEU A 98 5.51 -4.37 13.57
CA LEU A 98 5.25 -4.15 12.15
C LEU A 98 4.28 -2.97 11.93
N VAL A 99 4.68 -2.02 11.12
CA VAL A 99 3.72 -1.13 10.44
C VAL A 99 3.62 -1.60 8.99
N PHE A 100 2.42 -1.97 8.59
CA PHE A 100 2.05 -2.34 7.23
C PHE A 100 1.31 -1.15 6.60
N SER A 101 1.60 -0.81 5.34
CA SER A 101 0.84 0.22 4.62
C SER A 101 0.88 -0.04 3.12
N SER A 102 -0.25 0.12 2.46
CA SER A 102 -0.41 -0.12 1.03
C SER A 102 -1.19 1.00 0.35
N ASN A 103 -0.57 1.66 -0.62
CA ASN A 103 -1.16 2.75 -1.42
C ASN A 103 -1.74 3.87 -0.54
N VAL A 104 -0.92 4.43 0.33
CA VAL A 104 -1.30 5.52 1.26
C VAL A 104 -0.34 6.71 1.17
N LEU A 105 0.96 6.44 1.14
CA LEU A 105 1.99 7.47 1.28
C LEU A 105 1.97 8.47 0.11
N GLU A 106 1.54 8.04 -1.07
CA GLU A 106 1.36 8.87 -2.26
C GLU A 106 0.28 9.95 -2.10
N HIS A 107 -0.69 9.73 -1.22
CA HIS A 107 -1.76 10.67 -0.90
C HIS A 107 -1.35 11.71 0.15
N ILE A 108 -0.16 11.60 0.72
CA ILE A 108 0.28 12.47 1.81
C ILE A 108 1.37 13.41 1.31
N LYS A 109 1.13 14.73 1.42
CA LYS A 109 2.07 15.73 0.93
C LYS A 109 3.40 15.69 1.67
N ASP A 110 3.38 15.59 3.00
CA ASP A 110 4.55 15.41 3.87
C ASP A 110 4.77 13.93 4.20
N ASP A 111 5.19 13.17 3.21
CA ASP A 111 5.47 11.75 3.35
C ASP A 111 6.67 11.45 4.27
N VAL A 112 7.63 12.36 4.37
CA VAL A 112 8.78 12.22 5.27
C VAL A 112 8.35 12.38 6.73
N GLY A 113 7.48 13.35 7.03
CA GLY A 113 6.91 13.52 8.37
C GLY A 113 6.12 12.27 8.83
N VAL A 114 5.35 11.66 7.91
CA VAL A 114 4.66 10.39 8.19
C VAL A 114 5.65 9.25 8.47
N LEU A 115 6.70 9.13 7.67
CA LEU A 115 7.75 8.12 7.92
C LEU A 115 8.41 8.30 9.29
N GLN A 116 8.59 9.53 9.75
CA GLN A 116 9.11 9.84 11.09
C GLN A 116 8.11 9.43 12.19
N ALA A 117 6.82 9.75 12.02
CA ALA A 117 5.77 9.36 12.95
C ALA A 117 5.67 7.82 13.08
N ILE A 118 5.67 7.11 11.95
CA ILE A 118 5.69 5.65 11.91
C ILE A 118 6.92 5.10 12.64
N LYS A 119 8.11 5.67 12.37
CA LYS A 119 9.35 5.24 13.07
C LYS A 119 9.23 5.42 14.57
N GLY A 120 8.57 6.49 15.03
CA GLY A 120 8.31 6.75 16.45
C GLY A 120 7.48 5.65 17.13
N LYS A 121 6.58 4.99 16.39
CA LYS A 121 5.72 3.92 16.92
C LYS A 121 6.37 2.54 16.91
N LEU A 122 7.35 2.32 16.05
CA LEU A 122 8.04 1.04 15.95
C LEU A 122 8.91 0.75 17.18
N ASN A 123 8.97 -0.51 17.56
CA ASN A 123 9.97 -1.07 18.48
C ASN A 123 11.38 -0.87 17.93
N SER A 124 12.39 -0.94 18.81
CA SER A 124 13.76 -1.25 18.40
C SER A 124 13.75 -2.55 17.59
N ASN A 125 14.30 -2.48 16.38
CA ASN A 125 14.24 -3.58 15.41
C ASN A 125 12.86 -3.84 14.76
N GLY A 126 11.84 -3.01 14.99
CA GLY A 126 10.55 -3.09 14.30
C GLY A 126 10.66 -2.77 12.80
N TYR A 127 9.70 -3.23 12.03
CA TYR A 127 9.70 -3.15 10.59
C TYR A 127 8.59 -2.25 10.05
N LEU A 128 8.88 -1.55 8.98
CA LEU A 128 7.89 -0.93 8.12
C LEU A 128 7.86 -1.65 6.78
N TYR A 129 6.69 -2.12 6.38
CA TYR A 129 6.39 -2.60 5.04
C TYR A 129 5.57 -1.58 4.28
N LEU A 130 6.00 -1.23 3.08
CA LEU A 130 5.27 -0.34 2.17
C LEU A 130 5.06 -1.01 0.81
N TYR A 131 3.83 -0.86 0.30
CA TYR A 131 3.46 -1.15 -1.08
C TYR A 131 2.98 0.16 -1.72
N LEU A 132 3.68 0.66 -2.73
CA LEU A 132 3.51 2.02 -3.25
C LEU A 132 3.39 2.02 -4.78
N PRO A 133 2.63 2.94 -5.41
CA PRO A 133 2.65 3.11 -6.86
C PRO A 133 4.03 3.58 -7.32
N ALA A 134 4.54 2.91 -8.35
CA ALA A 134 5.86 3.19 -8.89
C ALA A 134 5.78 3.99 -10.18
N ASN A 135 6.88 4.74 -10.41
CA ASN A 135 7.25 5.25 -11.72
C ASN A 135 6.35 6.39 -12.26
N MET A 136 6.86 7.61 -12.22
CA MET A 136 6.18 8.79 -12.78
C MET A 136 5.84 8.64 -14.28
N LEU A 137 6.52 7.74 -15.00
CA LEU A 137 6.14 7.40 -16.38
C LEU A 137 4.73 6.84 -16.49
N LEU A 138 4.20 6.25 -15.42
CA LEU A 138 2.84 5.69 -15.37
C LEU A 138 1.79 6.69 -14.83
N TRP A 139 2.19 7.93 -14.55
CA TRP A 139 1.26 8.97 -14.10
C TRP A 139 0.14 9.17 -15.12
N SER A 140 -1.09 9.21 -14.65
CA SER A 140 -2.29 9.32 -15.48
C SER A 140 -3.38 10.15 -14.80
N ASP A 141 -4.46 10.43 -15.50
CA ASP A 141 -5.63 11.10 -14.94
C ASP A 141 -6.22 10.40 -13.72
N LEU A 142 -6.02 9.08 -13.61
CA LEU A 142 -6.42 8.35 -12.41
C LEU A 142 -5.68 8.84 -11.17
N ASP A 143 -4.37 9.04 -11.25
CA ASP A 143 -3.58 9.52 -10.11
C ASP A 143 -4.08 10.87 -9.61
N GLU A 144 -4.49 11.75 -10.53
CA GLU A 144 -5.07 13.05 -10.19
C GLU A 144 -6.47 12.90 -9.57
N THR A 145 -7.30 12.03 -10.13
CA THR A 145 -8.66 11.76 -9.64
C THR A 145 -8.65 11.20 -8.22
N VAL A 146 -7.75 10.27 -7.92
CA VAL A 146 -7.62 9.69 -6.58
C VAL A 146 -6.79 10.55 -5.62
N GLY A 147 -6.27 11.69 -6.06
CA GLY A 147 -5.57 12.66 -5.22
C GLY A 147 -4.13 12.28 -4.87
N HIS A 148 -3.45 11.57 -5.76
CA HIS A 148 -2.01 11.31 -5.60
C HIS A 148 -1.20 12.60 -5.73
N TYR A 149 -0.17 12.75 -4.92
CA TYR A 149 0.87 13.77 -5.10
C TYR A 149 2.03 13.25 -5.92
N ARG A 150 2.26 11.92 -5.95
CA ARG A 150 3.45 11.30 -6.59
C ARG A 150 3.30 9.82 -6.81
N ARG A 151 4.16 9.31 -7.69
CA ARG A 151 4.56 7.91 -7.77
C ARG A 151 6.05 7.82 -7.46
N TYR A 152 6.48 6.73 -6.86
CA TYR A 152 7.83 6.62 -6.34
C TYR A 152 8.80 5.94 -7.32
N SER A 153 10.06 6.35 -7.30
CA SER A 153 11.17 5.55 -7.82
C SER A 153 11.90 4.85 -6.67
N ARG A 154 12.60 3.75 -6.98
CA ARG A 154 13.41 3.03 -5.96
C ARG A 154 14.48 3.92 -5.34
N SER A 155 15.09 4.80 -6.11
CA SER A 155 16.12 5.73 -5.61
C SER A 155 15.54 6.78 -4.67
N GLU A 156 14.38 7.31 -5.02
CA GLU A 156 13.69 8.32 -4.22
C GLU A 156 13.26 7.76 -2.85
N ILE A 157 12.53 6.65 -2.84
CA ILE A 157 12.06 6.06 -1.58
C ILE A 157 13.23 5.63 -0.67
N LYS A 158 14.32 5.11 -1.24
CA LYS A 158 15.53 4.78 -0.49
C LYS A 158 16.17 6.03 0.14
N ARG A 159 16.18 7.17 -0.57
CA ARG A 159 16.68 8.43 -0.03
C ARG A 159 15.83 8.91 1.15
N LYS A 160 14.49 8.83 1.04
CA LYS A 160 13.57 9.19 2.11
C LYS A 160 13.76 8.28 3.35
N PHE A 161 13.93 6.98 3.18
CA PHE A 161 14.22 6.08 4.30
C PHE A 161 15.52 6.43 5.02
N ARG A 162 16.58 6.73 4.26
CA ARG A 162 17.86 7.14 4.85
C ARG A 162 17.76 8.46 5.60
N SER A 163 17.01 9.44 5.07
CA SER A 163 16.85 10.75 5.76
C SER A 163 16.11 10.62 7.10
N VAL A 164 15.26 9.61 7.25
CA VAL A 164 14.57 9.29 8.51
C VAL A 164 15.42 8.37 9.42
N GLY A 165 16.48 7.79 8.90
CA GLY A 165 17.36 6.88 9.65
C GLY A 165 16.78 5.46 9.77
N PHE A 166 16.13 4.96 8.73
CA PHE A 166 15.78 3.55 8.60
C PHE A 166 16.91 2.75 7.96
N GLU A 167 17.08 1.52 8.39
CA GLU A 167 17.87 0.51 7.69
C GLU A 167 17.04 -0.13 6.58
N ILE A 168 17.54 -0.09 5.35
CA ILE A 168 16.85 -0.66 4.19
C ILE A 168 17.14 -2.17 4.12
N LYS A 169 16.12 -3.00 4.29
CA LYS A 169 16.22 -4.46 4.17
C LYS A 169 15.91 -4.94 2.76
N TYR A 170 14.88 -4.39 2.15
CA TYR A 170 14.45 -4.78 0.81
C TYR A 170 13.78 -3.62 0.09
N VAL A 171 14.09 -3.40 -1.18
CA VAL A 171 13.35 -2.50 -2.08
C VAL A 171 13.42 -3.06 -3.49
N SER A 172 12.28 -3.42 -4.03
CA SER A 172 12.15 -3.86 -5.43
C SER A 172 10.90 -3.28 -6.07
N TYR A 173 10.82 -3.37 -7.38
CA TYR A 173 9.55 -3.23 -8.07
C TYR A 173 8.70 -4.50 -7.88
N SER A 174 7.42 -4.39 -8.14
CA SER A 174 6.45 -5.47 -8.18
C SER A 174 5.49 -5.22 -9.33
N ASP A 175 4.94 -6.30 -9.87
CA ASP A 175 4.00 -6.25 -10.99
C ASP A 175 4.62 -5.69 -12.27
N SER A 176 5.63 -6.39 -12.78
CA SER A 176 6.35 -6.01 -13.99
C SER A 176 5.49 -6.04 -15.27
N ILE A 177 4.56 -7.00 -15.40
CA ILE A 177 3.65 -7.03 -16.54
C ILE A 177 2.55 -5.96 -16.42
N GLY A 178 2.06 -5.71 -15.20
CA GLY A 178 1.14 -4.62 -14.93
C GLY A 178 1.70 -3.23 -15.28
N PHE A 179 3.04 -3.09 -15.28
CA PHE A 179 3.69 -1.88 -15.79
C PHE A 179 3.31 -1.60 -17.24
N PHE A 180 3.40 -2.60 -18.12
CA PHE A 180 3.05 -2.44 -19.53
C PHE A 180 1.55 -2.23 -19.72
N ALA A 181 0.71 -2.94 -18.94
CA ALA A 181 -0.75 -2.73 -18.98
C ALA A 181 -1.10 -1.27 -18.58
N SER A 182 -0.50 -0.75 -17.53
CA SER A 182 -0.71 0.65 -17.10
C SER A 182 -0.17 1.65 -18.11
N LEU A 183 0.97 1.36 -18.75
CA LEU A 183 1.51 2.22 -19.80
C LEU A 183 0.58 2.28 -21.03
N MET A 184 0.03 1.13 -21.43
CA MET A 184 -0.95 1.08 -22.52
C MET A 184 -2.23 1.86 -22.17
N MET A 185 -2.75 1.69 -20.95
CA MET A 185 -3.92 2.46 -20.49
C MET A 185 -3.66 3.97 -20.52
N ARG A 186 -2.47 4.41 -20.11
CA ARG A 186 -2.07 5.81 -20.23
C ARG A 186 -2.08 6.33 -21.65
N LEU A 187 -1.64 5.53 -22.63
CA LEU A 187 -1.55 5.92 -24.05
C LEU A 187 -2.93 5.93 -24.74
N VAL A 188 -3.81 5.02 -24.37
CA VAL A 188 -5.18 4.90 -24.93
C VAL A 188 -6.13 5.92 -24.31
N GLY A 189 -5.80 6.43 -23.12
CA GLY A 189 -6.66 7.30 -22.32
C GLY A 189 -7.41 6.51 -21.24
N TYR A 190 -7.70 7.20 -20.15
CA TYR A 190 -8.41 6.65 -19.00
C TYR A 190 -9.89 7.00 -19.12
N ASP A 191 -10.77 6.01 -19.02
CA ASP A 191 -12.21 6.25 -18.93
C ASP A 191 -12.55 6.66 -17.49
N ARG A 192 -12.87 7.95 -17.32
CA ARG A 192 -13.18 8.52 -16.00
C ARG A 192 -14.39 7.88 -15.32
N ASP A 193 -15.32 7.34 -16.11
CA ASP A 193 -16.54 6.72 -15.58
C ASP A 193 -16.30 5.31 -15.02
N ASN A 194 -15.23 4.65 -15.44
CA ASN A 194 -14.86 3.29 -15.00
C ASN A 194 -13.81 3.22 -13.87
N GLY A 195 -13.36 4.36 -13.33
CA GLY A 195 -12.39 4.40 -12.23
C GLY A 195 -11.14 3.56 -12.51
N ILE A 196 -10.76 2.64 -11.62
CA ILE A 196 -9.60 1.75 -11.78
C ILE A 196 -9.77 0.69 -12.87
N GLY A 197 -10.94 0.61 -13.51
CA GLY A 197 -11.27 -0.33 -14.57
C GLY A 197 -12.61 -1.04 -14.35
N SER A 198 -13.17 -1.59 -15.42
CA SER A 198 -14.42 -2.35 -15.33
C SER A 198 -14.22 -3.64 -14.52
N PRO A 199 -15.29 -4.19 -13.90
CA PRO A 199 -15.23 -5.46 -13.19
C PRO A 199 -14.63 -6.61 -14.03
N ALA A 200 -14.90 -6.61 -15.33
CA ALA A 200 -14.37 -7.62 -16.24
C ALA A 200 -12.85 -7.47 -16.44
N SER A 201 -12.36 -6.23 -16.66
CA SER A 201 -10.93 -5.98 -16.83
C SER A 201 -10.14 -6.26 -15.56
N LEU A 202 -10.68 -5.93 -14.38
CA LEU A 202 -10.06 -6.22 -13.10
C LEU A 202 -9.93 -7.73 -12.87
N ARG A 203 -10.98 -8.52 -13.16
CA ARG A 203 -10.93 -9.98 -13.05
C ARG A 203 -9.93 -10.61 -14.03
N ILE A 204 -9.86 -10.10 -15.28
CA ILE A 204 -8.87 -10.58 -16.27
C ILE A 204 -7.46 -10.30 -15.76
N TYR A 205 -7.23 -9.09 -15.25
CA TYR A 205 -5.95 -8.71 -14.65
C TYR A 205 -5.58 -9.63 -13.49
N ASP A 206 -6.49 -9.81 -12.52
CA ASP A 206 -6.25 -10.60 -11.31
C ASP A 206 -5.98 -12.08 -11.61
N ARG A 207 -6.73 -12.63 -12.59
CA ARG A 207 -6.69 -14.07 -12.89
C ARG A 207 -5.54 -14.46 -13.84
N TYR A 208 -5.19 -13.57 -14.79
CA TYR A 208 -4.26 -13.92 -15.86
C TYR A 208 -2.99 -13.06 -15.86
N ILE A 209 -3.13 -11.74 -15.77
CA ILE A 209 -1.96 -10.84 -15.88
C ILE A 209 -1.08 -10.93 -14.62
N LEU A 210 -1.67 -10.90 -13.45
CA LEU A 210 -0.93 -10.95 -12.19
C LEU A 210 -0.09 -12.23 -12.02
N PRO A 211 -0.59 -13.46 -12.29
CA PRO A 211 0.26 -14.65 -12.22
C PRO A 211 1.45 -14.62 -13.17
N PHE A 212 1.27 -14.12 -14.40
CA PHE A 212 2.40 -13.90 -15.32
C PHE A 212 3.37 -12.86 -14.76
N SER A 213 2.87 -11.77 -14.19
CA SER A 213 3.70 -10.77 -13.57
C SER A 213 4.55 -11.34 -12.43
N LYS A 214 3.94 -12.16 -11.56
CA LYS A 214 4.67 -12.86 -10.48
C LYS A 214 5.77 -13.78 -11.00
N PHE A 215 5.52 -14.49 -12.10
CA PHE A 215 6.54 -15.32 -12.74
C PHE A 215 7.72 -14.47 -13.25
N PHE A 216 7.46 -13.40 -14.00
CA PHE A 216 8.50 -12.51 -14.49
C PHE A 216 9.26 -11.80 -13.36
N ASP A 217 8.56 -11.38 -12.33
CA ASP A 217 9.16 -10.80 -11.13
C ASP A 217 10.11 -11.81 -10.44
N ALA A 218 9.73 -13.09 -10.40
CA ALA A 218 10.55 -14.14 -9.79
C ALA A 218 11.85 -14.40 -10.56
N ILE A 219 11.85 -14.29 -11.89
CA ILE A 219 13.05 -14.43 -12.71
C ILE A 219 13.87 -13.14 -12.87
N GLY A 220 13.49 -12.05 -12.15
CA GLY A 220 14.34 -10.88 -11.96
C GLY A 220 13.83 -9.57 -12.55
N PHE A 221 12.73 -9.54 -13.29
CA PHE A 221 12.18 -8.28 -13.85
C PHE A 221 11.85 -7.24 -12.79
N ARG A 222 11.48 -7.66 -11.57
CA ARG A 222 11.29 -6.79 -10.40
C ARG A 222 12.48 -5.89 -10.06
N PHE A 223 13.67 -6.16 -10.59
CA PHE A 223 14.84 -5.31 -10.39
C PHE A 223 15.00 -4.23 -11.45
N LEU A 224 14.26 -4.33 -12.55
CA LEU A 224 14.32 -3.42 -13.69
C LEU A 224 13.17 -2.41 -13.66
N PHE A 225 11.94 -2.89 -13.59
CA PHE A 225 10.72 -2.06 -13.59
C PHE A 225 9.53 -2.81 -12.96
N GLY A 226 8.45 -2.07 -12.66
CA GLY A 226 7.17 -2.59 -12.19
C GLY A 226 6.18 -1.46 -11.97
N LYS A 227 4.92 -1.81 -11.85
CA LYS A 227 3.82 -0.89 -11.59
C LYS A 227 3.86 -0.35 -10.15
N ASN A 228 4.40 -1.15 -9.24
CA ASN A 228 4.46 -0.83 -7.82
C ASN A 228 5.88 -1.03 -7.27
N ILE A 229 6.13 -0.50 -6.08
CA ILE A 229 7.32 -0.74 -5.27
C ILE A 229 6.92 -1.47 -3.99
N VAL A 230 7.67 -2.51 -3.67
CA VAL A 230 7.68 -3.14 -2.36
C VAL A 230 8.92 -2.66 -1.62
N ALA A 231 8.73 -2.17 -0.41
CA ALA A 231 9.83 -1.73 0.44
C ALA A 231 9.68 -2.31 1.86
N VAL A 232 10.77 -2.81 2.39
CA VAL A 232 10.90 -3.24 3.78
C VAL A 232 12.08 -2.54 4.40
N VAL A 233 11.83 -1.83 5.46
CA VAL A 233 12.84 -1.13 6.24
C VAL A 233 12.70 -1.48 7.71
N LYS A 234 13.80 -1.33 8.44
CA LYS A 234 13.90 -1.67 9.85
C LYS A 234 14.30 -0.43 10.64
N LYS A 235 13.65 -0.22 11.79
CA LYS A 235 14.12 0.77 12.76
C LYS A 235 15.41 0.27 13.38
N ILE A 236 16.43 1.10 13.32
CA ILE A 236 17.67 0.96 14.10
C ILE A 236 17.68 2.05 15.16
N ASP A 237 18.25 1.73 16.31
CA ASP A 237 18.41 2.66 17.44
C ASP A 237 19.37 3.79 17.12
#